data_d6cd336086eeab9d97e34f94e7905300
#
_entry.id   d6cd336086eeab9d97e34f94e7905300
#
_cell.length_a   1.000
_cell.length_b   1.000
_cell.length_c   1.000
_cell.angle_alpha   90.00
_cell.angle_beta   90.00
_cell.angle_gamma   90.00
#
_symmetry.space_group_name_H-M   'P 1'
#
loop_
_entity.id
_entity.type
_entity.pdbx_description
1 polymer ?
#
loop_
_entity_poly.entity_id
_entity_poly.type
_entity_poly.pdbx_seq_one_letter_code
_entity_poly.pdbx_strand_id
1 'polypeptide(L)'
;MTEMLNRLTSFTAGELIEFKVVYFGNDTLLNEPVEDWPRCEALIAFHSTGFPLQKAQEYVALRRPLVFNDLQKQEVLFDRRETYRILEEHGVPVPNYAVFNAGEDNVIDDQEEYLAINGKRLEKPLVEKPVSGEDHNIYLYYP
;
A
#
# COMPACT_ATOMS: atom_id res chain seq x y z
N MET A 1 -4.99 0.84 13.59
CA MET A 1 -3.63 0.71 14.17
C MET A 1 -3.65 0.80 15.70
N THR A 2 -4.21 1.83 16.31
CA THR A 2 -4.21 2.06 17.77
C THR A 2 -4.76 0.87 18.57
N GLU A 3 -5.88 0.28 18.18
CA GLU A 3 -6.47 -0.88 18.88
C GLU A 3 -5.56 -2.12 18.84
N MET A 4 -4.92 -2.38 17.70
CA MET A 4 -3.97 -3.47 17.57
C MET A 4 -2.77 -3.29 18.51
N LEU A 5 -2.22 -2.09 18.57
CA LEU A 5 -1.10 -1.76 19.44
C LEU A 5 -1.48 -1.81 20.93
N ASN A 6 -2.69 -1.36 21.28
CA ASN A 6 -3.22 -1.48 22.64
C ASN A 6 -3.34 -2.95 23.07
N ARG A 7 -3.79 -3.82 22.18
CA ARG A 7 -3.86 -5.26 22.45
C ARG A 7 -2.46 -5.86 22.64
N LEU A 8 -1.49 -5.52 21.80
CA LEU A 8 -0.11 -5.98 21.94
C LEU A 8 0.48 -5.59 23.31
N THR A 9 0.27 -4.35 23.75
CA THR A 9 0.77 -3.86 25.04
C THR A 9 0.00 -4.40 26.25
N SER A 10 -1.16 -5.03 26.05
CA SER A 10 -1.91 -5.68 27.11
C SER A 10 -1.47 -7.14 27.38
N PHE A 11 -0.64 -7.73 26.52
CA PHE A 11 -0.08 -9.05 26.75
C PHE A 11 0.97 -9.00 27.85
N THR A 12 0.82 -9.88 28.83
CA THR A 12 1.76 -10.02 29.94
C THR A 12 2.15 -11.49 30.09
N ALA A 13 3.44 -11.72 30.35
CA ALA A 13 3.94 -13.02 30.79
C ALA A 13 4.19 -12.93 32.32
N GLY A 14 3.18 -13.30 33.11
CA GLY A 14 3.17 -13.06 34.55
C GLY A 14 2.96 -11.57 34.85
N GLU A 15 3.92 -10.95 35.55
CA GLU A 15 3.91 -9.50 35.85
C GLU A 15 4.63 -8.65 34.80
N LEU A 16 5.28 -9.27 33.79
CA LEU A 16 6.06 -8.56 32.79
C LEU A 16 5.22 -8.22 31.56
N ILE A 17 5.35 -6.99 31.08
CA ILE A 17 4.80 -6.58 29.78
C ILE A 17 5.65 -7.25 28.69
N GLU A 18 4.99 -8.07 27.85
CA GLU A 18 5.68 -8.85 26.82
C GLU A 18 6.14 -7.99 25.64
N PHE A 19 5.36 -6.95 25.29
CA PHE A 19 5.66 -6.05 24.17
C PHE A 19 5.73 -4.60 24.63
N LYS A 20 6.82 -3.93 24.26
CA LYS A 20 6.98 -2.48 24.39
C LYS A 20 6.86 -1.83 23.02
N VAL A 21 5.83 -1.01 22.83
CA VAL A 21 5.67 -0.23 21.58
C VAL A 21 6.53 1.03 21.66
N VAL A 22 7.35 1.22 20.62
CA VAL A 22 8.17 2.42 20.40
C VAL A 22 7.69 3.09 19.11
N TYR A 23 7.23 4.33 19.22
CA TYR A 23 6.84 5.12 18.05
C TYR A 23 8.05 5.91 17.54
N PHE A 24 8.35 5.79 16.27
CA PHE A 24 9.30 6.65 15.60
C PHE A 24 8.56 7.95 15.23
N GLY A 25 8.93 9.06 15.85
CA GLY A 25 8.30 10.35 15.56
C GLY A 25 8.65 10.88 14.17
N ASN A 26 7.82 11.76 13.61
CA ASN A 26 8.07 12.35 12.29
C ASN A 26 9.43 13.07 12.22
N ASP A 27 9.83 13.77 13.28
CA ASP A 27 11.12 14.47 13.31
C ASP A 27 12.26 13.47 13.16
N THR A 28 12.22 12.36 13.90
CA THR A 28 13.21 11.29 13.78
C THR A 28 13.23 10.71 12.38
N LEU A 29 12.06 10.34 11.82
CA LEU A 29 11.97 9.72 10.51
C LEU A 29 12.49 10.63 9.38
N LEU A 30 12.16 11.91 9.44
CA LEU A 30 12.47 12.84 8.36
C LEU A 30 13.87 13.45 8.49
N ASN A 31 14.29 13.81 9.72
CA ASN A 31 15.43 14.67 9.94
C ASN A 31 16.66 13.92 10.49
N GLU A 32 16.47 12.82 11.24
CA GLU A 32 17.60 12.09 11.82
C GLU A 32 18.20 11.07 10.82
N PRO A 33 19.50 10.79 10.89
CA PRO A 33 20.10 9.67 10.19
C PRO A 33 19.58 8.34 10.74
N VAL A 34 19.53 7.29 9.90
CA VAL A 34 18.95 5.99 10.28
C VAL A 34 19.68 5.28 11.43
N GLU A 35 20.93 5.63 11.63
CA GLU A 35 21.78 5.16 12.73
C GLU A 35 21.27 5.62 14.11
N ASP A 36 20.61 6.77 14.15
CA ASP A 36 20.10 7.39 15.38
C ASP A 36 18.62 7.04 15.64
N TRP A 37 17.99 6.34 14.72
CA TRP A 37 16.62 5.88 14.92
C TRP A 37 16.52 4.88 16.09
N PRO A 38 15.41 4.87 16.82
CA PRO A 38 15.18 3.93 17.91
C PRO A 38 15.42 2.49 17.47
N ARG A 39 16.00 1.67 18.35
CA ARG A 39 16.17 0.24 18.07
C ARG A 39 14.90 -0.51 18.41
N CYS A 40 14.52 -1.46 17.55
CA CYS A 40 13.42 -2.37 17.79
C CYS A 40 13.78 -3.78 17.30
N GLU A 41 13.16 -4.78 17.91
CA GLU A 41 13.30 -6.19 17.52
C GLU A 41 12.34 -6.54 16.40
N ALA A 42 11.17 -5.85 16.35
CA ALA A 42 10.18 -6.00 15.31
C ALA A 42 9.72 -4.62 14.81
N LEU A 43 9.50 -4.50 13.50
CA LEU A 43 9.11 -3.26 12.84
C LEU A 43 7.79 -3.45 12.08
N ILE A 44 6.88 -2.51 12.28
CA ILE A 44 5.70 -2.33 11.45
C ILE A 44 5.83 -0.96 10.78
N ALA A 45 5.92 -0.92 9.46
CA ALA A 45 6.03 0.32 8.71
C ALA A 45 5.23 0.23 7.42
N PHE A 46 4.29 1.17 7.23
CA PHE A 46 3.49 1.29 6.02
C PHE A 46 3.80 2.60 5.32
N HIS A 47 3.96 2.51 4.01
CA HIS A 47 4.10 3.71 3.21
C HIS A 47 2.79 4.50 3.18
N SER A 48 2.94 5.80 3.23
CA SER A 48 1.93 6.80 2.87
C SER A 48 2.65 8.04 2.33
N THR A 49 1.92 8.95 1.70
CA THR A 49 2.52 10.18 1.17
C THR A 49 3.34 10.91 2.24
N GLY A 50 4.61 11.17 1.93
CA GLY A 50 5.57 11.79 2.85
C GLY A 50 6.33 10.83 3.77
N PHE A 51 6.02 9.53 3.78
CA PHE A 51 6.81 8.55 4.52
C PHE A 51 8.15 8.28 3.82
N PRO A 52 9.31 8.35 4.51
CA PRO A 52 10.63 8.17 3.91
C PRO A 52 10.95 6.68 3.72
N LEU A 53 10.30 6.03 2.74
CA LEU A 53 10.40 4.58 2.51
C LEU A 53 11.86 4.12 2.33
N GLN A 54 12.66 4.88 1.57
CA GLN A 54 14.06 4.54 1.35
C GLN A 54 14.86 4.50 2.67
N LYS A 55 14.69 5.51 3.53
CA LYS A 55 15.34 5.51 4.87
C LYS A 55 14.87 4.33 5.72
N ALA A 56 13.59 3.95 5.63
CA ALA A 56 13.09 2.78 6.34
C ALA A 56 13.71 1.46 5.82
N GLN A 57 13.93 1.35 4.50
CA GLN A 57 14.66 0.24 3.90
C GLN A 57 16.13 0.19 4.35
N GLU A 58 16.80 1.35 4.40
CA GLU A 58 18.17 1.49 4.93
C GLU A 58 18.24 1.08 6.40
N TYR A 59 17.27 1.52 7.22
CA TYR A 59 17.17 1.11 8.62
C TYR A 59 17.03 -0.41 8.78
N VAL A 60 16.17 -1.04 7.99
CA VAL A 60 16.00 -2.51 8.00
C VAL A 60 17.28 -3.22 7.59
N ALA A 61 17.99 -2.73 6.57
CA ALA A 61 19.28 -3.28 6.17
C ALA A 61 20.33 -3.16 7.29
N LEU A 62 20.36 -2.04 8.01
CA LEU A 62 21.29 -1.75 9.09
C LEU A 62 21.01 -2.54 10.37
N ARG A 63 19.73 -2.57 10.80
CA ARG A 63 19.32 -3.10 12.12
C ARG A 63 18.77 -4.52 12.09
N ARG A 64 18.26 -4.95 10.93
CA ARG A 64 17.68 -6.29 10.70
C ARG A 64 16.58 -6.70 11.68
N PRO A 65 15.61 -5.83 11.98
CA PRO A 65 14.47 -6.22 12.80
C PRO A 65 13.61 -7.28 12.08
N LEU A 66 12.75 -7.97 12.81
CA LEU A 66 11.65 -8.72 12.20
C LEU A 66 10.68 -7.73 11.55
N VAL A 67 10.50 -7.80 10.23
CA VAL A 67 9.62 -6.90 9.50
C VAL A 67 8.30 -7.60 9.19
N PHE A 68 7.18 -7.03 9.64
CA PHE A 68 5.86 -7.61 9.40
C PHE A 68 5.37 -7.44 7.97
N ASN A 69 5.84 -6.40 7.29
CA ASN A 69 5.47 -6.10 5.91
C ASN A 69 6.73 -5.76 5.11
N ASP A 70 6.86 -6.37 3.95
CA ASP A 70 8.02 -6.23 3.08
C ASP A 70 8.12 -4.80 2.53
N LEU A 71 9.07 -4.01 3.06
CA LEU A 71 9.26 -2.62 2.65
C LEU A 71 9.76 -2.48 1.21
N GLN A 72 10.46 -3.48 0.68
CA GLN A 72 10.93 -3.44 -0.71
C GLN A 72 9.75 -3.58 -1.68
N LYS A 73 8.77 -4.41 -1.33
CA LYS A 73 7.60 -4.65 -2.16
C LYS A 73 6.50 -3.60 -2.03
N GLN A 74 6.60 -2.67 -1.08
CA GLN A 74 5.59 -1.62 -0.95
C GLN A 74 5.53 -0.70 -2.18
N GLU A 75 6.62 -0.54 -2.92
CA GLU A 75 6.66 0.25 -4.15
C GLU A 75 5.71 -0.29 -5.24
N VAL A 76 5.50 -1.61 -5.26
CA VAL A 76 4.53 -2.25 -6.19
C VAL A 76 3.11 -1.73 -5.98
N LEU A 77 2.77 -1.35 -4.74
CA LEU A 77 1.43 -0.87 -4.38
C LEU A 77 1.16 0.56 -4.87
N PHE A 78 2.19 1.28 -5.35
CA PHE A 78 2.02 2.65 -5.86
C PHE A 78 1.30 2.69 -7.20
N ASP A 79 1.41 1.62 -8.00
CA ASP A 79 0.73 1.48 -9.27
C ASP A 79 -0.24 0.28 -9.23
N ARG A 80 -1.54 0.55 -9.30
CA ARG A 80 -2.59 -0.50 -9.28
C ARG A 80 -2.47 -1.46 -10.45
N ARG A 81 -1.97 -1.00 -11.60
CA ARG A 81 -1.79 -1.82 -12.81
C ARG A 81 -0.72 -2.87 -12.58
N GLU A 82 0.40 -2.47 -11.95
CA GLU A 82 1.49 -3.38 -11.61
C GLU A 82 1.05 -4.39 -10.54
N THR A 83 0.30 -3.94 -9.55
CA THR A 83 -0.29 -4.82 -8.54
C THR A 83 -1.16 -5.90 -9.19
N TYR A 84 -2.06 -5.52 -10.10
CA TYR A 84 -2.95 -6.47 -10.79
C TYR A 84 -2.18 -7.43 -11.69
N ARG A 85 -1.19 -6.93 -12.44
CA ARG A 85 -0.31 -7.75 -13.28
C ARG A 85 0.37 -8.86 -12.46
N ILE A 86 0.94 -8.51 -11.30
CA ILE A 86 1.61 -9.49 -10.42
C ILE A 86 0.61 -10.51 -9.88
N LEU A 87 -0.57 -10.08 -9.46
CA LEU A 87 -1.61 -11.00 -8.97
C LEU A 87 -2.05 -11.99 -10.05
N GLU A 88 -2.29 -11.52 -11.28
CA GLU A 88 -2.66 -12.36 -12.43
C GLU A 88 -1.56 -13.37 -12.76
N GLU A 89 -0.29 -12.94 -12.82
CA GLU A 89 0.85 -13.81 -13.07
C GLU A 89 1.00 -14.94 -12.04
N HIS A 90 0.54 -14.69 -10.81
CA HIS A 90 0.57 -15.70 -9.74
C HIS A 90 -0.77 -16.45 -9.56
N GLY A 91 -1.70 -16.28 -10.49
CA GLY A 91 -2.99 -16.98 -10.47
C GLY A 91 -3.94 -16.52 -9.36
N VAL A 92 -3.71 -15.34 -8.80
CA VAL A 92 -4.62 -14.73 -7.82
C VAL A 92 -5.76 -14.04 -8.57
N PRO A 93 -7.03 -14.35 -8.30
CA PRO A 93 -8.15 -13.71 -8.98
C PRO A 93 -8.18 -12.20 -8.76
N VAL A 94 -8.34 -11.45 -9.84
CA VAL A 94 -8.57 -10.01 -9.83
C VAL A 94 -9.94 -9.70 -10.44
N PRO A 95 -10.56 -8.56 -10.10
CA PRO A 95 -11.80 -8.14 -10.74
C PRO A 95 -11.58 -7.93 -12.26
N ASN A 96 -12.66 -7.99 -13.05
CA ASN A 96 -12.58 -7.56 -14.44
C ASN A 96 -12.28 -6.06 -14.49
N TYR A 97 -11.22 -5.65 -15.19
CA TYR A 97 -10.78 -4.26 -15.25
C TYR A 97 -10.29 -3.90 -16.65
N ALA A 98 -10.32 -2.63 -16.97
CA ALA A 98 -9.66 -2.04 -18.13
C ALA A 98 -8.76 -0.90 -17.66
N VAL A 99 -7.74 -0.57 -18.45
CA VAL A 99 -6.79 0.49 -18.15
C VAL A 99 -6.97 1.61 -19.17
N PHE A 100 -7.14 2.83 -18.65
CA PHE A 100 -7.10 4.06 -19.42
C PHE A 100 -5.84 4.83 -19.05
N ASN A 101 -4.96 5.08 -20.01
CA ASN A 101 -3.76 5.88 -19.82
C ASN A 101 -3.94 7.25 -20.48
N ALA A 102 -3.99 8.31 -19.68
CA ALA A 102 -4.08 9.66 -20.22
C ALA A 102 -2.87 9.97 -21.10
N GLY A 103 -3.12 10.56 -22.28
CA GLY A 103 -2.07 10.89 -23.25
C GLY A 103 -1.71 9.78 -24.23
N GLU A 104 -2.30 8.61 -24.12
CA GLU A 104 -2.24 7.55 -25.13
C GLU A 104 -3.47 7.57 -26.05
N ASP A 105 -3.36 6.96 -27.22
CA ASP A 105 -4.47 6.81 -28.15
C ASP A 105 -5.41 5.71 -27.64
N ASN A 106 -6.33 6.07 -26.74
CA ASN A 106 -7.34 5.14 -26.23
C ASN A 106 -8.59 5.16 -27.10
N VAL A 107 -9.11 3.98 -27.39
CA VAL A 107 -10.43 3.81 -28.02
C VAL A 107 -11.46 3.60 -26.92
N ILE A 108 -12.40 4.54 -26.80
CA ILE A 108 -13.46 4.53 -25.80
C ILE A 108 -14.81 4.34 -26.49
N ASP A 109 -15.59 3.37 -26.04
CA ASP A 109 -16.99 3.16 -26.41
C ASP A 109 -17.83 3.16 -25.11
N ASP A 110 -18.51 4.28 -24.86
CA ASP A 110 -19.36 4.48 -23.67
C ASP A 110 -20.82 4.39 -24.06
N GLN A 111 -21.48 3.38 -23.57
CA GLN A 111 -22.88 3.09 -23.80
C GLN A 111 -23.65 3.12 -22.48
N GLU A 112 -24.98 3.11 -22.54
CA GLU A 112 -25.83 3.13 -21.34
C GLU A 112 -25.46 1.99 -20.37
N GLU A 113 -25.33 0.76 -20.88
CA GLU A 113 -25.12 -0.44 -20.07
C GLU A 113 -23.65 -0.82 -19.84
N TYR A 114 -22.73 -0.30 -20.65
CA TYR A 114 -21.30 -0.67 -20.56
C TYR A 114 -20.35 0.44 -20.96
N LEU A 115 -19.10 0.29 -20.55
CA LEU A 115 -17.94 1.06 -21.03
C LEU A 115 -16.91 0.09 -21.59
N ALA A 116 -16.46 0.33 -22.82
CA ALA A 116 -15.35 -0.42 -23.38
C ALA A 116 -14.13 0.50 -23.58
N ILE A 117 -12.97 0.04 -23.14
CA ILE A 117 -11.68 0.74 -23.30
C ILE A 117 -10.73 -0.19 -24.03
N ASN A 118 -10.22 0.25 -25.17
CA ASN A 118 -9.30 -0.52 -26.01
C ASN A 118 -9.83 -1.94 -26.34
N GLY A 119 -11.14 -2.05 -26.55
CA GLY A 119 -11.83 -3.30 -26.85
C GLY A 119 -12.18 -4.17 -25.64
N LYS A 120 -11.77 -3.78 -24.43
CA LYS A 120 -12.13 -4.49 -23.20
C LYS A 120 -13.42 -3.89 -22.62
N ARG A 121 -14.50 -4.67 -22.64
CA ARG A 121 -15.84 -4.27 -22.18
C ARG A 121 -16.02 -4.54 -20.69
N LEU A 122 -16.58 -3.55 -20.00
CA LEU A 122 -16.98 -3.57 -18.59
C LEU A 122 -18.46 -3.21 -18.49
N GLU A 123 -19.25 -4.05 -17.83
CA GLU A 123 -20.66 -3.77 -17.58
C GLU A 123 -20.80 -2.74 -16.44
N LYS A 124 -21.77 -1.85 -16.58
CA LYS A 124 -22.16 -0.93 -15.50
C LYS A 124 -23.12 -1.64 -14.50
N PRO A 125 -23.06 -1.34 -13.20
CA PRO A 125 -22.24 -0.29 -12.58
C PRO A 125 -20.77 -0.66 -12.48
N LEU A 126 -19.90 0.29 -12.74
CA LEU A 126 -18.44 0.13 -12.60
C LEU A 126 -17.78 1.27 -11.82
N VAL A 127 -16.55 1.04 -11.41
CA VAL A 127 -15.77 1.99 -10.60
C VAL A 127 -14.49 2.35 -11.33
N GLU A 128 -14.29 3.63 -11.58
CA GLU A 128 -12.99 4.16 -11.97
C GLU A 128 -12.16 4.51 -10.73
N LYS A 129 -10.89 4.12 -10.76
CA LYS A 129 -9.92 4.43 -9.71
C LYS A 129 -8.65 4.99 -10.33
N PRO A 130 -7.96 5.92 -9.64
CA PRO A 130 -6.64 6.39 -10.07
C PRO A 130 -5.65 5.23 -10.17
N VAL A 131 -4.65 5.39 -11.02
CA VAL A 131 -3.51 4.46 -11.10
C VAL A 131 -2.75 4.42 -9.78
N SER A 132 -2.58 5.58 -9.13
CA SER A 132 -1.93 5.67 -7.82
C SER A 132 -2.71 4.91 -6.74
N GLY A 133 -2.02 4.05 -6.00
CA GLY A 133 -2.57 3.38 -4.83
C GLY A 133 -2.90 4.32 -3.67
N GLU A 134 -2.24 5.48 -3.61
CA GLU A 134 -2.41 6.52 -2.57
C GLU A 134 -3.57 7.48 -2.86
N ASP A 135 -3.98 7.63 -4.13
CA ASP A 135 -5.12 8.47 -4.48
C ASP A 135 -6.41 7.68 -4.30
N HIS A 136 -7.30 8.24 -3.49
CA HIS A 136 -8.59 7.66 -3.12
C HIS A 136 -9.78 8.27 -3.85
N ASN A 137 -9.55 9.13 -4.84
CA ASN A 137 -10.62 9.64 -5.70
C ASN A 137 -11.20 8.50 -6.53
N ILE A 138 -12.50 8.32 -6.50
CA ILE A 138 -13.21 7.29 -7.26
C ILE A 138 -14.40 7.89 -7.96
N TYR A 139 -14.73 7.35 -9.15
CA TYR A 139 -15.94 7.68 -9.88
C TYR A 139 -16.78 6.41 -10.06
N LEU A 140 -18.07 6.56 -9.89
CA LEU A 140 -19.04 5.48 -10.07
C LEU A 140 -19.87 5.75 -11.32
N TYR A 141 -19.90 4.78 -12.21
CA TYR A 141 -20.66 4.84 -13.46
C TYR A 141 -21.83 3.87 -13.36
N TYR A 142 -23.02 4.40 -13.54
CA TYR A 142 -24.29 3.65 -13.55
C TYR A 142 -24.84 3.58 -14.98
N PRO A 143 -25.72 2.60 -15.25
CA PRO A 143 -26.51 2.58 -16.48
C PRO A 143 -27.35 3.81 -16.65
#